data_a8c31ef5373d8cb162f3ae30436eb9c1
#
_entry.id   a8c31ef5373d8cb162f3ae30436eb9c1
#
_cell.length_a   1.000
_cell.length_b   1.000
_cell.length_c   1.000
_cell.angle_alpha   90.00
_cell.angle_beta   90.00
_cell.angle_gamma   90.00
#
_symmetry.space_group_name_H-M   'P 1'
#
loop_
_entity.id
_entity.type
_entity.pdbx_description
1 polymer ?
#
loop_
_entity_poly.entity_id
_entity_poly.type
_entity_poly.pdbx_seq_one_letter_code
_entity_poly.pdbx_strand_id
1 'polypeptide(L)'
;MLDIKRIRENLDCIKKAMERRGEKDFNLDEVVKLDDERRKILQEVEVMKNELNTASKNIPNLIKEGKDVENEKIKLKELSDKIKVIDQNLKEVEDKMEYLLMRIPNVPHPEVPQGETDEDNVEVRTWGKTTTFDFESKAHWEIGTELGILDFETASKITGSRFTLYKGLGARLERALLNFYLDTNTKVNGYTEVIPPFMANRNSFLGTGQLPKFEEDMFKIEGLDYFMIPTSEVPLTNIHANEILKFEQLPINYTAYTPCFRSEAGSAGRDTRGLVRQHQFNKVEMVKIVAPEESYNELEKLTNNAEIMLQLLNLPYRVVKICTGDLGFTASFKYDVEVWMPSYNRYVEISSCSNCEDFQARRAGIRFKRDKDSKAEYVHTLNGSGLAIGRSVAAILENYQQEDGSVVVPEVLRPYMGVSVIK
;
A
#
# COMPACT_ATOMS: atom_id res chain seq x y z
N MET A 1 -4.39 10.17 -2.95
CA MET A 1 -5.56 11.04 -2.64
C MET A 1 -6.44 11.18 -3.86
N LEU A 2 -7.70 11.53 -3.66
CA LEU A 2 -8.60 11.77 -4.78
C LEU A 2 -8.25 13.06 -5.53
N ASP A 3 -8.59 13.12 -6.83
CA ASP A 3 -8.50 14.34 -7.63
C ASP A 3 -9.58 15.34 -7.22
N ILE A 4 -9.19 16.54 -6.78
CA ILE A 4 -10.13 17.59 -6.40
C ILE A 4 -11.07 18.02 -7.54
N LYS A 5 -10.59 17.97 -8.78
CA LYS A 5 -11.41 18.25 -9.96
C LYS A 5 -12.51 17.17 -10.11
N ARG A 6 -12.14 15.88 -9.94
CA ARG A 6 -13.10 14.76 -9.97
C ARG A 6 -14.15 14.89 -8.86
N ILE A 7 -13.71 15.29 -7.65
CA ILE A 7 -14.63 15.53 -6.51
C ILE A 7 -15.64 16.63 -6.86
N ARG A 8 -15.15 17.79 -7.33
CA ARG A 8 -15.99 18.94 -7.66
C ARG A 8 -16.99 18.65 -8.78
N GLU A 9 -16.55 17.95 -9.84
CA GLU A 9 -17.39 17.67 -11.02
C GLU A 9 -18.40 16.53 -10.79
N ASN A 10 -18.14 15.65 -9.81
CA ASN A 10 -18.94 14.43 -9.58
C ASN A 10 -19.25 14.21 -8.09
N LEU A 11 -19.49 15.28 -7.32
CA LEU A 11 -19.62 15.21 -5.86
C LEU A 11 -20.64 14.17 -5.37
N ASP A 12 -21.85 14.17 -5.94
CA ASP A 12 -22.91 13.23 -5.53
C ASP A 12 -22.57 11.78 -5.86
N CYS A 13 -21.89 11.54 -6.96
CA CYS A 13 -21.43 10.20 -7.34
C CYS A 13 -20.38 9.69 -6.36
N ILE A 14 -19.43 10.55 -5.98
CA ILE A 14 -18.39 10.21 -5.02
C ILE A 14 -18.97 9.99 -3.62
N LYS A 15 -19.93 10.83 -3.17
CA LYS A 15 -20.64 10.62 -1.91
C LYS A 15 -21.29 9.24 -1.86
N LYS A 16 -22.06 8.87 -2.90
CA LYS A 16 -22.67 7.53 -3.00
C LYS A 16 -21.64 6.40 -2.97
N ALA A 17 -20.52 6.58 -3.64
CA ALA A 17 -19.45 5.59 -3.64
C ALA A 17 -18.81 5.45 -2.24
N MET A 18 -18.68 6.56 -1.50
CA MET A 18 -18.19 6.54 -0.11
C MET A 18 -19.20 5.92 0.86
N GLU A 19 -20.50 6.19 0.69
CA GLU A 19 -21.56 5.53 1.47
C GLU A 19 -21.50 4.01 1.34
N ARG A 20 -21.13 3.48 0.16
CA ARG A 20 -20.92 2.05 -0.06
C ARG A 20 -19.80 1.46 0.80
N ARG A 21 -18.82 2.26 1.28
CA ARG A 21 -17.76 1.83 2.21
C ARG A 21 -18.23 1.75 3.66
N GLY A 22 -19.49 2.15 3.97
CA GLY A 22 -20.04 2.15 5.32
C GLY A 22 -19.64 3.37 6.17
N GLU A 23 -18.81 4.27 5.68
CA GLU A 23 -18.44 5.49 6.39
C GLU A 23 -19.34 6.67 5.96
N LYS A 24 -19.80 7.48 6.90
CA LYS A 24 -20.87 8.46 6.66
C LYS A 24 -20.43 9.91 6.45
N ASP A 25 -19.22 10.30 6.87
CA ASP A 25 -18.77 11.69 6.73
C ASP A 25 -17.28 11.78 6.39
N PHE A 26 -17.00 12.15 5.15
CA PHE A 26 -15.64 12.37 4.65
C PHE A 26 -15.31 13.84 4.41
N ASN A 27 -16.15 14.76 4.92
CA ASN A 27 -15.99 16.21 4.71
C ASN A 27 -15.87 16.63 3.24
N LEU A 28 -16.51 15.90 2.32
CA LEU A 28 -16.43 16.18 0.88
C LEU A 28 -16.97 17.57 0.52
N ASP A 29 -18.05 18.01 1.18
CA ASP A 29 -18.59 19.38 0.97
C ASP A 29 -17.62 20.45 1.43
N GLU A 30 -16.93 20.25 2.55
CA GLU A 30 -15.90 21.18 3.05
C GLU A 30 -14.71 21.25 2.09
N VAL A 31 -14.30 20.12 1.52
CA VAL A 31 -13.23 20.08 0.50
C VAL A 31 -13.61 20.87 -0.74
N VAL A 32 -14.85 20.74 -1.24
CA VAL A 32 -15.33 21.53 -2.40
C VAL A 32 -15.39 23.01 -2.07
N LYS A 33 -15.87 23.36 -0.87
CA LYS A 33 -15.90 24.76 -0.41
C LYS A 33 -14.51 25.38 -0.33
N LEU A 34 -13.53 24.64 0.19
CA LEU A 34 -12.14 25.09 0.25
C LEU A 34 -11.51 25.21 -1.15
N ASP A 35 -11.83 24.33 -2.11
CA ASP A 35 -11.38 24.46 -3.49
C ASP A 35 -11.97 25.72 -4.18
N ASP A 36 -13.23 26.02 -3.92
CA ASP A 36 -13.85 27.24 -4.45
C ASP A 36 -13.24 28.52 -3.85
N GLU A 37 -12.94 28.52 -2.54
CA GLU A 37 -12.23 29.60 -1.87
C GLU A 37 -10.81 29.75 -2.41
N ARG A 38 -10.05 28.68 -2.50
CA ARG A 38 -8.73 28.62 -3.09
C ARG A 38 -8.70 29.23 -4.50
N ARG A 39 -9.65 28.85 -5.34
CA ARG A 39 -9.73 29.35 -6.74
C ARG A 39 -10.00 30.84 -6.80
N LYS A 40 -10.85 31.38 -5.92
CA LYS A 40 -11.09 32.83 -5.82
C LYS A 40 -9.84 33.56 -5.40
N ILE A 41 -9.15 33.08 -4.36
CA ILE A 41 -7.90 33.66 -3.87
C ILE A 41 -6.81 33.64 -4.97
N LEU A 42 -6.68 32.52 -5.69
CA LEU A 42 -5.73 32.40 -6.81
C LEU A 42 -6.00 33.45 -7.89
N GLN A 43 -7.24 33.63 -8.31
CA GLN A 43 -7.60 34.68 -9.29
C GLN A 43 -7.22 36.07 -8.80
N GLU A 44 -7.51 36.40 -7.55
CA GLU A 44 -7.17 37.70 -6.95
C GLU A 44 -5.66 37.94 -6.93
N VAL A 45 -4.90 36.93 -6.45
CA VAL A 45 -3.43 37.02 -6.40
C VAL A 45 -2.80 37.11 -7.78
N GLU A 46 -3.29 36.38 -8.78
CA GLU A 46 -2.79 36.48 -10.17
C GLU A 46 -2.98 37.85 -10.75
N VAL A 47 -4.14 38.48 -10.54
CA VAL A 47 -4.42 39.85 -11.00
C VAL A 47 -3.45 40.81 -10.32
N MET A 48 -3.31 40.76 -9.00
CA MET A 48 -2.40 41.64 -8.25
C MET A 48 -0.92 41.43 -8.63
N LYS A 49 -0.46 40.19 -8.81
CA LYS A 49 0.91 39.90 -9.28
C LYS A 49 1.16 40.42 -10.68
N ASN A 50 0.17 40.36 -11.58
CA ASN A 50 0.29 40.90 -12.91
C ASN A 50 0.35 42.46 -12.89
N GLU A 51 -0.48 43.09 -12.05
CA GLU A 51 -0.45 44.56 -11.83
C GLU A 51 0.92 44.99 -11.28
N LEU A 52 1.42 44.32 -10.23
CA LEU A 52 2.73 44.58 -9.65
C LEU A 52 3.87 44.46 -10.67
N ASN A 53 3.85 43.39 -11.47
CA ASN A 53 4.87 43.14 -12.51
C ASN A 53 4.81 44.21 -13.62
N THR A 54 3.62 44.61 -14.07
CA THR A 54 3.43 45.58 -15.12
C THR A 54 3.87 46.98 -14.67
N ALA A 55 3.45 47.39 -13.48
CA ALA A 55 3.82 48.67 -12.92
C ALA A 55 5.32 48.76 -12.61
N SER A 56 5.92 47.66 -12.05
CA SER A 56 7.37 47.58 -11.78
C SER A 56 8.19 47.71 -13.06
N LYS A 57 7.76 47.08 -14.17
CA LYS A 57 8.43 47.24 -15.50
C LYS A 57 8.35 48.64 -16.07
N ASN A 58 7.35 49.44 -15.67
CA ASN A 58 7.17 50.79 -16.15
C ASN A 58 7.98 51.86 -15.38
N ILE A 59 8.42 51.55 -14.14
CA ILE A 59 9.22 52.48 -13.31
C ILE A 59 10.46 53.04 -14.05
N PRO A 60 11.29 52.23 -14.73
CA PRO A 60 12.46 52.72 -15.46
C PRO A 60 12.09 53.71 -16.58
N ASN A 61 10.94 53.55 -17.22
CA ASN A 61 10.48 54.48 -18.27
C ASN A 61 10.05 55.81 -17.67
N LEU A 62 9.32 55.79 -16.55
CA LEU A 62 8.92 57.01 -15.83
C LEU A 62 10.12 57.83 -15.36
N ILE A 63 11.18 57.15 -14.88
CA ILE A 63 12.45 57.78 -14.48
C ILE A 63 13.10 58.45 -15.71
N LYS A 64 13.16 57.78 -16.86
CA LYS A 64 13.70 58.37 -18.10
C LYS A 64 12.93 59.58 -18.58
N GLU A 65 11.63 59.62 -18.33
CA GLU A 65 10.75 60.74 -18.63
C GLU A 65 10.84 61.90 -17.60
N GLY A 66 11.69 61.78 -16.57
CA GLY A 66 11.87 62.78 -15.53
C GLY A 66 10.70 62.91 -14.55
N LYS A 67 9.82 61.90 -14.48
CA LYS A 67 8.70 61.87 -13.54
C LYS A 67 9.14 61.46 -12.14
N ASP A 68 8.51 62.04 -11.12
CA ASP A 68 8.70 61.58 -9.74
C ASP A 68 8.02 60.20 -9.58
N VAL A 69 8.77 59.20 -9.15
CA VAL A 69 8.33 57.82 -9.00
C VAL A 69 8.14 57.39 -7.53
N GLU A 70 8.35 58.27 -6.56
CA GLU A 70 8.28 57.91 -5.14
C GLU A 70 6.88 57.43 -4.72
N ASN A 71 5.82 58.11 -5.18
CA ASN A 71 4.45 57.70 -4.92
C ASN A 71 4.13 56.32 -5.56
N GLU A 72 4.66 56.06 -6.75
CA GLU A 72 4.46 54.77 -7.42
C GLU A 72 5.21 53.66 -6.69
N LYS A 73 6.41 53.90 -6.18
CA LYS A 73 7.15 52.93 -5.36
C LYS A 73 6.41 52.58 -4.05
N ILE A 74 5.80 53.61 -3.40
CA ILE A 74 4.99 53.41 -2.20
C ILE A 74 3.80 52.49 -2.51
N LYS A 75 3.05 52.77 -3.57
CA LYS A 75 1.91 51.91 -4.00
C LYS A 75 2.34 50.49 -4.33
N LEU A 76 3.46 50.30 -5.03
CA LEU A 76 4.00 48.97 -5.34
C LEU A 76 4.41 48.22 -4.08
N LYS A 77 4.96 48.89 -3.07
CA LYS A 77 5.26 48.31 -1.79
C LYS A 77 3.99 47.87 -1.07
N GLU A 78 2.96 48.71 -0.99
CA GLU A 78 1.66 48.35 -0.40
C GLU A 78 1.01 47.18 -1.12
N LEU A 79 1.06 47.16 -2.46
CA LEU A 79 0.55 46.05 -3.26
C LEU A 79 1.33 44.76 -3.00
N SER A 80 2.67 44.83 -2.92
CA SER A 80 3.51 43.68 -2.57
C SER A 80 3.20 43.14 -1.18
N ASP A 81 2.96 44.01 -0.19
CA ASP A 81 2.63 43.55 1.18
C ASP A 81 1.22 42.96 1.25
N LYS A 82 0.25 43.46 0.49
CA LYS A 82 -1.07 42.82 0.32
C LYS A 82 -0.95 41.43 -0.29
N ILE A 83 -0.16 41.26 -1.37
CA ILE A 83 0.08 39.94 -2.01
C ILE A 83 0.63 38.95 -1.00
N LYS A 84 1.58 39.33 -0.14
CA LYS A 84 2.12 38.41 0.89
C LYS A 84 1.04 37.92 1.87
N VAL A 85 0.14 38.82 2.30
CA VAL A 85 -0.96 38.45 3.20
C VAL A 85 -1.92 37.48 2.53
N ILE A 86 -2.25 37.70 1.27
CA ILE A 86 -3.16 36.84 0.51
C ILE A 86 -2.48 35.50 0.18
N ASP A 87 -1.18 35.48 -0.16
CA ASP A 87 -0.40 34.24 -0.36
C ASP A 87 -0.36 33.40 0.93
N GLN A 88 -0.28 34.04 2.12
CA GLN A 88 -0.37 33.35 3.39
C GLN A 88 -1.75 32.72 3.61
N ASN A 89 -2.82 33.45 3.35
CA ASN A 89 -4.19 32.92 3.43
C ASN A 89 -4.40 31.77 2.44
N LEU A 90 -3.89 31.90 1.20
CA LEU A 90 -3.94 30.83 0.20
C LEU A 90 -3.30 29.56 0.74
N LYS A 91 -2.12 29.67 1.34
CA LYS A 91 -1.42 28.53 1.94
C LYS A 91 -2.24 27.86 3.04
N GLU A 92 -2.86 28.64 3.92
CA GLU A 92 -3.71 28.10 5.01
C GLU A 92 -4.90 27.31 4.47
N VAL A 93 -5.54 27.82 3.39
CA VAL A 93 -6.64 27.11 2.71
C VAL A 93 -6.14 25.83 2.04
N GLU A 94 -4.99 25.88 1.37
CA GLU A 94 -4.37 24.70 0.73
C GLU A 94 -3.98 23.64 1.76
N ASP A 95 -3.33 24.01 2.84
CA ASP A 95 -2.93 23.10 3.93
C ASP A 95 -4.15 22.41 4.56
N LYS A 96 -5.23 23.17 4.80
CA LYS A 96 -6.49 22.61 5.33
C LYS A 96 -7.15 21.65 4.33
N MET A 97 -7.20 22.01 3.07
CA MET A 97 -7.77 21.18 2.02
C MET A 97 -6.97 19.88 1.85
N GLU A 98 -5.64 19.96 1.84
CA GLU A 98 -4.76 18.80 1.77
C GLU A 98 -4.96 17.87 2.97
N TYR A 99 -5.03 18.43 4.18
CA TYR A 99 -5.29 17.68 5.41
C TYR A 99 -6.58 16.85 5.32
N LEU A 100 -7.66 17.40 4.75
CA LEU A 100 -8.92 16.68 4.55
C LEU A 100 -8.78 15.62 3.45
N LEU A 101 -8.22 15.99 2.29
CA LEU A 101 -8.03 15.08 1.15
C LEU A 101 -7.18 13.85 1.52
N MET A 102 -6.16 14.03 2.38
CA MET A 102 -5.32 12.93 2.85
C MET A 102 -6.06 11.91 3.74
N ARG A 103 -7.25 12.24 4.23
CA ARG A 103 -8.08 11.36 5.09
C ARG A 103 -9.25 10.71 4.37
N ILE A 104 -9.51 11.11 3.13
CA ILE A 104 -10.55 10.50 2.31
C ILE A 104 -10.00 9.24 1.65
N PRO A 105 -10.64 8.05 1.77
CA PRO A 105 -10.20 6.83 1.14
C PRO A 105 -10.40 6.87 -0.38
N ASN A 106 -9.85 5.89 -1.08
CA ASN A 106 -10.05 5.76 -2.52
C ASN A 106 -11.50 5.36 -2.86
N VAL A 107 -11.94 5.74 -4.03
CA VAL A 107 -13.29 5.40 -4.55
C VAL A 107 -13.31 3.92 -4.95
N PRO A 108 -14.26 3.11 -4.45
CA PRO A 108 -14.42 1.74 -4.92
C PRO A 108 -14.80 1.70 -6.40
N HIS A 109 -14.17 0.80 -7.15
CA HIS A 109 -14.58 0.52 -8.53
C HIS A 109 -16.04 0.05 -8.58
N PRO A 110 -16.81 0.34 -9.63
CA PRO A 110 -18.23 -0.08 -9.73
C PRO A 110 -18.46 -1.59 -9.56
N GLU A 111 -17.52 -2.43 -9.97
CA GLU A 111 -17.61 -3.89 -9.86
C GLU A 111 -17.26 -4.47 -8.48
N VAL A 112 -16.85 -3.64 -7.53
CA VAL A 112 -16.62 -4.07 -6.16
C VAL A 112 -17.96 -4.47 -5.53
N PRO A 113 -18.09 -5.69 -4.99
CA PRO A 113 -19.36 -6.14 -4.39
C PRO A 113 -19.71 -5.28 -3.17
N GLN A 114 -21.00 -5.06 -2.98
CA GLN A 114 -21.51 -4.38 -1.79
C GLN A 114 -21.44 -5.33 -0.59
N GLY A 115 -20.93 -4.88 0.54
CA GLY A 115 -20.83 -5.66 1.78
C GLY A 115 -20.28 -4.82 2.92
N GLU A 116 -20.38 -5.33 4.14
CA GLU A 116 -19.95 -4.65 5.37
C GLU A 116 -18.68 -5.29 5.97
N THR A 117 -18.56 -6.61 5.86
CA THR A 117 -17.47 -7.39 6.49
C THR A 117 -16.83 -8.39 5.52
N ASP A 118 -15.80 -9.08 5.97
CA ASP A 118 -15.12 -10.16 5.22
C ASP A 118 -16.05 -11.34 4.87
N GLU A 119 -17.16 -11.52 5.58
CA GLU A 119 -18.18 -12.51 5.25
C GLU A 119 -18.93 -12.21 3.93
N ASP A 120 -18.95 -10.95 3.51
CA ASP A 120 -19.59 -10.49 2.27
C ASP A 120 -18.64 -10.54 1.06
N ASN A 121 -17.39 -10.98 1.26
CA ASN A 121 -16.44 -11.14 0.17
C ASN A 121 -16.88 -12.26 -0.78
N VAL A 122 -16.69 -12.06 -2.08
CA VAL A 122 -17.20 -12.96 -3.10
C VAL A 122 -16.10 -13.88 -3.62
N GLU A 123 -16.27 -15.20 -3.45
CA GLU A 123 -15.37 -16.19 -4.04
C GLU A 123 -15.40 -16.13 -5.56
N VAL A 124 -14.23 -16.00 -6.17
CA VAL A 124 -14.07 -15.89 -7.63
C VAL A 124 -13.62 -17.21 -8.24
N ARG A 125 -12.66 -17.89 -7.58
CA ARG A 125 -12.09 -19.16 -8.03
C ARG A 125 -11.41 -19.89 -6.89
N THR A 126 -11.30 -21.20 -7.03
CA THR A 126 -10.57 -22.09 -6.09
C THR A 126 -9.58 -22.96 -6.86
N TRP A 127 -8.55 -23.42 -6.16
CA TRP A 127 -7.60 -24.38 -6.68
C TRP A 127 -7.19 -25.39 -5.61
N GLY A 128 -7.00 -26.64 -6.06
CA GLY A 128 -6.64 -27.75 -5.20
C GLY A 128 -7.82 -28.32 -4.40
N LYS A 129 -7.59 -29.44 -3.73
CA LYS A 129 -8.54 -30.08 -2.82
C LYS A 129 -8.10 -29.79 -1.39
N THR A 130 -9.02 -29.35 -0.54
CA THR A 130 -8.77 -29.13 0.89
C THR A 130 -8.21 -30.39 1.54
N THR A 131 -7.14 -30.23 2.31
CA THR A 131 -6.45 -31.33 2.98
C THR A 131 -7.33 -31.87 4.10
N THR A 132 -7.47 -33.20 4.13
CA THR A 132 -8.15 -33.95 5.19
C THR A 132 -7.21 -35.04 5.69
N PHE A 133 -7.29 -35.39 6.96
CA PHE A 133 -6.45 -36.40 7.59
C PHE A 133 -7.31 -37.50 8.20
N ASP A 134 -6.76 -38.72 8.23
CA ASP A 134 -7.35 -39.87 8.94
C ASP A 134 -6.91 -39.93 10.41
N PHE A 135 -6.15 -38.91 10.85
CA PHE A 135 -5.66 -38.74 12.22
C PHE A 135 -6.00 -37.33 12.73
N GLU A 136 -5.88 -37.11 14.04
CA GLU A 136 -6.09 -35.80 14.66
C GLU A 136 -4.99 -34.82 14.24
N SER A 137 -5.35 -33.86 13.39
CA SER A 137 -4.41 -32.84 12.89
C SER A 137 -4.13 -31.80 13.96
N LYS A 138 -2.86 -31.37 14.05
CA LYS A 138 -2.39 -30.33 14.96
C LYS A 138 -2.30 -28.99 14.26
N ALA A 139 -2.38 -27.93 15.04
CA ALA A 139 -2.13 -26.58 14.56
C ALA A 139 -0.62 -26.32 14.38
N HIS A 140 -0.26 -25.41 13.48
CA HIS A 140 1.13 -25.11 13.15
C HIS A 140 2.00 -24.69 14.35
N TRP A 141 1.41 -24.04 15.36
CA TRP A 141 2.16 -23.68 16.58
C TRP A 141 2.46 -24.89 17.46
N GLU A 142 1.61 -25.89 17.47
CA GLU A 142 1.84 -27.16 18.21
C GLU A 142 2.93 -27.97 17.51
N ILE A 143 2.77 -28.19 16.19
CA ILE A 143 3.75 -28.88 15.34
C ILE A 143 5.14 -28.24 15.46
N GLY A 144 5.19 -26.91 15.28
CA GLY A 144 6.45 -26.17 15.28
C GLY A 144 7.15 -26.18 16.63
N THR A 145 6.38 -26.17 17.73
CA THR A 145 6.94 -26.26 19.10
C THR A 145 7.42 -27.68 19.42
N GLU A 146 6.65 -28.71 19.08
CA GLU A 146 7.04 -30.11 19.28
C GLU A 146 8.31 -30.50 18.51
N LEU A 147 8.43 -30.03 17.26
CA LEU A 147 9.63 -30.20 16.43
C LEU A 147 10.81 -29.30 16.86
N GLY A 148 10.59 -28.40 17.82
CA GLY A 148 11.61 -27.45 18.28
C GLY A 148 12.04 -26.40 17.22
N ILE A 149 11.25 -26.21 16.20
CA ILE A 149 11.55 -25.27 15.08
C ILE A 149 10.91 -23.89 15.24
N LEU A 150 9.88 -23.77 16.10
CA LEU A 150 9.26 -22.51 16.52
C LEU A 150 9.36 -22.38 18.04
N ASP A 151 9.76 -21.19 18.52
CA ASP A 151 9.94 -20.93 19.96
C ASP A 151 9.33 -19.57 20.32
N PHE A 152 8.05 -19.62 20.69
CA PHE A 152 7.28 -18.42 21.06
C PHE A 152 7.63 -17.93 22.47
N GLU A 153 8.01 -18.81 23.37
CA GLU A 153 8.36 -18.46 24.75
C GLU A 153 9.67 -17.65 24.79
N THR A 154 10.70 -18.14 24.12
CA THR A 154 11.97 -17.41 24.02
C THR A 154 11.80 -16.08 23.26
N ALA A 155 11.00 -16.03 22.19
CA ALA A 155 10.69 -14.80 21.50
C ALA A 155 10.01 -13.77 22.41
N SER A 156 9.04 -14.24 23.22
CA SER A 156 8.34 -13.37 24.19
C SER A 156 9.28 -12.84 25.27
N LYS A 157 10.25 -13.65 25.72
CA LYS A 157 11.30 -13.21 26.65
C LYS A 157 12.20 -12.12 26.08
N ILE A 158 12.49 -12.18 24.77
CA ILE A 158 13.39 -11.22 24.10
C ILE A 158 12.67 -9.91 23.82
N THR A 159 11.41 -9.96 23.36
CA THR A 159 10.72 -8.77 22.79
C THR A 159 9.31 -8.57 23.36
N GLY A 160 8.56 -9.66 23.62
CA GLY A 160 7.16 -9.63 24.03
C GLY A 160 6.30 -10.61 23.23
N SER A 161 4.99 -10.56 23.42
CA SER A 161 4.03 -11.40 22.69
C SER A 161 3.99 -11.07 21.19
N ARG A 162 3.44 -11.99 20.38
CA ARG A 162 3.28 -11.85 18.93
C ARG A 162 4.60 -11.69 18.14
N PHE A 163 5.70 -12.20 18.68
CA PHE A 163 6.96 -12.41 17.99
C PHE A 163 7.27 -13.91 17.95
N THR A 164 8.05 -14.34 16.98
CA THR A 164 8.43 -15.73 16.80
C THR A 164 9.92 -15.87 16.64
N LEU A 165 10.52 -16.84 17.33
CA LEU A 165 11.89 -17.26 17.12
C LEU A 165 11.88 -18.57 16.32
N TYR A 166 12.38 -18.52 15.09
CA TYR A 166 12.58 -19.69 14.26
C TYR A 166 13.94 -20.33 14.55
N LYS A 167 13.98 -21.67 14.64
CA LYS A 167 15.22 -22.41 14.93
C LYS A 167 15.46 -23.54 13.94
N GLY A 168 16.71 -23.87 13.68
CA GLY A 168 17.10 -25.04 12.89
C GLY A 168 16.41 -25.14 11.54
N LEU A 169 15.65 -26.22 11.31
CA LEU A 169 14.91 -26.43 10.06
C LEU A 169 13.75 -25.46 9.88
N GLY A 170 13.20 -24.86 10.94
CA GLY A 170 12.19 -23.80 10.83
C GLY A 170 12.76 -22.51 10.23
N ALA A 171 13.92 -22.07 10.72
CA ALA A 171 14.63 -20.93 10.17
C ALA A 171 15.08 -21.20 8.72
N ARG A 172 15.45 -22.45 8.41
CA ARG A 172 15.77 -22.85 7.05
C ARG A 172 14.57 -22.86 6.13
N LEU A 173 13.39 -23.30 6.61
CA LEU A 173 12.13 -23.27 5.84
C LEU A 173 11.71 -21.84 5.50
N GLU A 174 11.80 -20.92 6.46
CA GLU A 174 11.49 -19.52 6.21
C GLU A 174 12.41 -18.91 5.13
N ARG A 175 13.72 -19.15 5.24
CA ARG A 175 14.68 -18.73 4.22
C ARG A 175 14.49 -19.43 2.87
N ALA A 176 14.07 -20.70 2.87
CA ALA A 176 13.77 -21.44 1.65
C ALA A 176 12.59 -20.83 0.90
N LEU A 177 11.51 -20.49 1.61
CA LEU A 177 10.35 -19.79 1.06
C LEU A 177 10.71 -18.41 0.51
N LEU A 178 11.49 -17.63 1.26
CA LEU A 178 12.00 -16.33 0.83
C LEU A 178 12.71 -16.46 -0.53
N ASN A 179 13.70 -17.33 -0.64
CA ASN A 179 14.47 -17.52 -1.87
C ASN A 179 13.59 -18.05 -3.01
N PHE A 180 12.72 -19.00 -2.72
CA PHE A 180 11.78 -19.56 -3.70
C PHE A 180 10.85 -18.48 -4.28
N TYR A 181 10.30 -17.59 -3.44
CA TYR A 181 9.40 -16.53 -3.89
C TYR A 181 10.14 -15.47 -4.72
N LEU A 182 11.32 -15.03 -4.29
CA LEU A 182 12.13 -14.10 -5.07
C LEU A 182 12.58 -14.71 -6.40
N ASP A 183 13.04 -15.97 -6.39
CA ASP A 183 13.42 -16.68 -7.62
C ASP A 183 12.23 -16.82 -8.58
N THR A 184 11.03 -17.12 -8.09
CA THR A 184 9.82 -17.23 -8.92
C THR A 184 9.44 -15.87 -9.49
N ASN A 185 9.43 -14.81 -8.67
CA ASN A 185 9.10 -13.47 -9.15
C ASN A 185 10.10 -12.97 -10.20
N THR A 186 11.37 -13.18 -9.99
CA THR A 186 12.41 -12.66 -10.91
C THR A 186 12.57 -13.51 -12.19
N LYS A 187 12.49 -14.84 -12.07
CA LYS A 187 12.76 -15.74 -13.19
C LYS A 187 11.52 -16.09 -14.02
N VAL A 188 10.34 -16.11 -13.39
CA VAL A 188 9.09 -16.54 -14.03
C VAL A 188 8.15 -15.37 -14.26
N ASN A 189 7.96 -14.52 -13.25
CA ASN A 189 6.95 -13.46 -13.27
C ASN A 189 7.49 -12.12 -13.85
N GLY A 190 8.81 -12.00 -14.11
CA GLY A 190 9.41 -10.85 -14.78
C GLY A 190 9.54 -9.59 -13.90
N TYR A 191 9.67 -9.76 -12.58
CA TYR A 191 9.93 -8.65 -11.67
C TYR A 191 11.42 -8.35 -11.53
N THR A 192 11.74 -7.09 -11.28
CA THR A 192 13.08 -6.67 -10.85
C THR A 192 13.14 -6.74 -9.33
N GLU A 193 14.09 -7.49 -8.78
CA GLU A 193 14.34 -7.56 -7.35
C GLU A 193 15.00 -6.27 -6.85
N VAL A 194 14.51 -5.78 -5.70
CA VAL A 194 15.04 -4.61 -5.00
C VAL A 194 15.24 -4.93 -3.52
N ILE A 195 16.32 -4.48 -2.93
CA ILE A 195 16.51 -4.51 -1.47
C ILE A 195 16.40 -3.08 -0.95
N PRO A 196 15.21 -2.67 -0.47
CA PRO A 196 15.00 -1.32 0.02
C PRO A 196 15.41 -1.16 1.48
N PRO A 197 15.53 0.08 2.00
CA PRO A 197 15.60 0.34 3.43
C PRO A 197 14.35 -0.18 4.18
N PHE A 198 14.53 -0.67 5.41
CA PHE A 198 13.44 -1.18 6.26
C PHE A 198 12.83 -0.10 7.18
N MET A 199 13.36 1.11 7.08
CA MET A 199 12.81 2.33 7.66
C MET A 199 12.59 3.33 6.54
N ALA A 200 11.50 4.09 6.62
CA ALA A 200 11.21 5.14 5.66
C ALA A 200 10.78 6.43 6.36
N ASN A 201 10.94 7.56 5.67
CA ASN A 201 10.52 8.86 6.17
C ASN A 201 8.99 9.04 6.05
N ARG A 202 8.46 10.03 6.75
CA ARG A 202 7.02 10.38 6.73
C ARG A 202 6.45 10.53 5.32
N ASN A 203 7.19 11.17 4.41
CA ASN A 203 6.70 11.41 3.05
C ASN A 203 6.44 10.12 2.26
N SER A 204 7.25 9.08 2.47
CA SER A 204 7.02 7.78 1.85
C SER A 204 5.72 7.14 2.33
N PHE A 205 5.41 7.27 3.63
CA PHE A 205 4.15 6.77 4.21
C PHE A 205 2.94 7.61 3.80
N LEU A 206 3.10 8.91 3.62
CA LEU A 206 2.08 9.78 3.02
C LEU A 206 1.83 9.38 1.57
N GLY A 207 2.89 9.11 0.80
CA GLY A 207 2.83 8.70 -0.60
C GLY A 207 2.01 7.43 -0.82
N THR A 208 2.17 6.42 0.02
CA THR A 208 1.42 5.15 -0.06
C THR A 208 0.12 5.13 0.74
N GLY A 209 -0.19 6.18 1.52
CA GLY A 209 -1.49 6.35 2.18
C GLY A 209 -1.64 5.72 3.56
N GLN A 210 -0.56 5.20 4.16
CA GLN A 210 -0.59 4.77 5.57
C GLN A 210 -0.74 5.98 6.50
N LEU A 211 -0.07 7.08 6.19
CA LEU A 211 -0.25 8.35 6.89
C LEU A 211 -1.23 9.26 6.14
N PRO A 212 -1.93 10.15 6.87
CA PRO A 212 -1.89 10.38 8.31
C PRO A 212 -2.81 9.46 9.14
N LYS A 213 -3.64 8.61 8.49
CA LYS A 213 -4.74 7.88 9.16
C LYS A 213 -4.26 6.83 10.17
N PHE A 214 -3.18 6.09 9.86
CA PHE A 214 -2.74 4.91 10.60
C PHE A 214 -1.44 5.14 11.41
N GLU A 215 -1.16 6.38 11.85
CA GLU A 215 0.08 6.67 12.59
C GLU A 215 0.21 5.86 13.88
N GLU A 216 -0.90 5.58 14.58
CA GLU A 216 -0.91 4.79 15.81
C GLU A 216 -0.63 3.29 15.59
N ASP A 217 -0.83 2.81 14.36
CA ASP A 217 -0.57 1.42 13.98
C ASP A 217 0.89 1.17 13.58
N MET A 218 1.77 2.17 13.66
CA MET A 218 3.15 2.09 13.19
C MET A 218 4.16 2.18 14.32
N PHE A 219 5.29 1.49 14.15
CA PHE A 219 6.46 1.67 15.01
C PHE A 219 7.27 2.88 14.53
N LYS A 220 7.19 3.98 15.29
CA LYS A 220 7.93 5.21 15.03
C LYS A 220 9.28 5.19 15.72
N ILE A 221 10.32 5.71 15.07
CA ILE A 221 11.66 5.87 15.64
C ILE A 221 11.68 7.13 16.49
N GLU A 222 12.03 6.99 17.77
CA GLU A 222 12.15 8.11 18.69
C GLU A 222 13.23 9.10 18.22
N GLY A 223 12.93 10.39 18.28
CA GLY A 223 13.84 11.46 17.87
C GLY A 223 14.01 11.67 16.37
N LEU A 224 13.38 10.83 15.54
CA LEU A 224 13.40 10.92 14.07
C LEU A 224 11.98 10.87 13.51
N ASP A 225 11.75 11.50 12.37
CA ASP A 225 10.47 11.37 11.65
C ASP A 225 10.51 10.21 10.66
N TYR A 226 10.96 9.05 11.16
CA TYR A 226 11.04 7.77 10.47
C TYR A 226 10.20 6.72 11.16
N PHE A 227 9.76 5.74 10.36
CA PHE A 227 8.94 4.62 10.81
C PHE A 227 9.51 3.31 10.27
N MET A 228 9.36 2.23 11.04
CA MET A 228 9.58 0.87 10.53
C MET A 228 8.49 0.53 9.51
N ILE A 229 8.88 -0.05 8.37
CA ILE A 229 7.92 -0.32 7.28
C ILE A 229 6.95 -1.46 7.65
N PRO A 230 5.64 -1.31 7.40
CA PRO A 230 4.65 -2.37 7.59
C PRO A 230 4.55 -3.30 6.37
N THR A 231 5.16 -2.92 5.26
CA THR A 231 5.20 -3.61 3.96
C THR A 231 6.25 -2.98 3.05
N SER A 232 6.82 -3.76 2.15
CA SER A 232 7.73 -3.22 1.11
C SER A 232 7.02 -2.32 0.10
N GLU A 233 5.69 -2.34 0.05
CA GLU A 233 4.90 -1.40 -0.75
C GLU A 233 5.36 0.05 -0.52
N VAL A 234 5.63 0.43 0.74
CA VAL A 234 6.05 1.78 1.10
C VAL A 234 7.33 2.20 0.36
N PRO A 235 8.47 1.54 0.53
CA PRO A 235 9.68 1.94 -0.18
C PRO A 235 9.58 1.71 -1.68
N LEU A 236 9.00 0.60 -2.16
CA LEU A 236 8.99 0.28 -3.59
C LEU A 236 8.16 1.26 -4.42
N THR A 237 6.98 1.64 -3.94
CA THR A 237 6.13 2.62 -4.63
C THR A 237 6.82 3.99 -4.69
N ASN A 238 7.56 4.37 -3.64
CA ASN A 238 8.22 5.66 -3.56
C ASN A 238 9.58 5.75 -4.27
N ILE A 239 10.06 4.68 -4.92
CA ILE A 239 11.28 4.74 -5.76
C ILE A 239 11.18 5.88 -6.78
N HIS A 240 10.00 6.07 -7.36
CA HIS A 240 9.72 7.08 -8.38
C HIS A 240 8.96 8.31 -7.85
N ALA A 241 9.00 8.55 -6.53
CA ALA A 241 8.33 9.72 -5.95
C ALA A 241 8.82 11.04 -6.58
N ASN A 242 7.86 11.91 -6.97
CA ASN A 242 8.10 13.19 -7.65
C ASN A 242 8.77 13.08 -9.03
N GLU A 243 8.72 11.92 -9.68
CA GLU A 243 9.27 11.72 -11.02
C GLU A 243 8.20 11.81 -12.12
N ILE A 244 8.67 12.14 -13.32
CA ILE A 244 7.91 12.03 -14.56
C ILE A 244 8.57 10.97 -15.44
N LEU A 245 7.96 9.80 -15.48
CA LEU A 245 8.44 8.66 -16.25
C LEU A 245 8.15 8.84 -17.75
N LYS A 246 8.83 8.05 -18.60
CA LYS A 246 8.45 7.91 -20.00
C LYS A 246 7.50 6.73 -20.15
N PHE A 247 6.56 6.82 -21.09
CA PHE A 247 5.61 5.75 -21.37
C PHE A 247 6.29 4.40 -21.64
N GLU A 248 7.43 4.42 -22.36
CA GLU A 248 8.18 3.22 -22.72
C GLU A 248 8.82 2.50 -21.52
N GLN A 249 8.87 3.14 -20.36
CA GLN A 249 9.34 2.51 -19.12
C GLN A 249 8.25 1.66 -18.45
N LEU A 250 6.99 1.85 -18.82
CA LEU A 250 5.84 1.15 -18.22
C LEU A 250 5.52 -0.15 -18.99
N PRO A 251 5.12 -1.23 -18.31
CA PRO A 251 4.98 -1.35 -16.86
C PRO A 251 6.33 -1.51 -16.14
N ILE A 252 6.45 -0.97 -14.94
CA ILE A 252 7.56 -1.22 -14.03
C ILE A 252 7.09 -2.23 -12.97
N ASN A 253 7.82 -3.34 -12.82
CA ASN A 253 7.49 -4.41 -11.89
C ASN A 253 8.65 -4.59 -10.90
N TYR A 254 8.40 -4.33 -9.61
CA TYR A 254 9.38 -4.53 -8.54
C TYR A 254 8.93 -5.62 -7.57
N THR A 255 9.88 -6.41 -7.09
CA THR A 255 9.68 -7.33 -5.97
C THR A 255 10.76 -7.11 -4.91
N ALA A 256 10.38 -7.24 -3.65
CA ALA A 256 11.31 -7.12 -2.53
C ALA A 256 10.92 -8.04 -1.38
N TYR A 257 11.91 -8.65 -0.78
CA TYR A 257 11.80 -9.21 0.56
C TYR A 257 12.09 -8.14 1.62
N THR A 258 11.22 -8.03 2.62
CA THR A 258 11.51 -7.26 3.82
C THR A 258 10.89 -7.86 5.07
N PRO A 259 11.49 -7.65 6.26
CA PRO A 259 10.72 -7.69 7.49
C PRO A 259 9.67 -6.57 7.46
N CYS A 260 8.50 -6.87 8.01
CA CYS A 260 7.37 -5.97 8.10
C CYS A 260 6.98 -5.81 9.57
N PHE A 261 6.64 -4.59 9.99
CA PHE A 261 6.40 -4.25 11.39
C PHE A 261 5.00 -3.61 11.54
N ARG A 262 4.14 -4.22 12.37
CA ARG A 262 2.76 -3.74 12.63
C ARG A 262 2.47 -3.78 14.12
N SER A 263 1.96 -2.67 14.68
CA SER A 263 1.59 -2.63 16.11
C SER A 263 0.31 -3.40 16.40
N GLU A 264 -0.49 -3.74 15.37
CA GLU A 264 -1.73 -4.52 15.49
C GLU A 264 -2.69 -3.95 16.54
N ALA A 265 -2.77 -2.62 16.66
CA ALA A 265 -3.50 -1.92 17.71
C ALA A 265 -5.02 -2.26 17.71
N GLY A 266 -5.59 -2.48 16.52
CA GLY A 266 -7.03 -2.81 16.35
C GLY A 266 -7.38 -4.31 16.43
N SER A 267 -6.40 -5.22 16.66
CA SER A 267 -6.60 -6.67 16.51
C SER A 267 -6.72 -7.45 17.81
N ALA A 268 -7.16 -6.80 18.90
CA ALA A 268 -7.29 -7.45 20.21
C ALA A 268 -8.20 -8.71 20.14
N GLY A 269 -7.63 -9.87 20.55
CA GLY A 269 -8.37 -11.14 20.65
C GLY A 269 -8.47 -11.98 19.35
N ARG A 270 -8.01 -11.48 18.20
CA ARG A 270 -8.03 -12.24 16.93
C ARG A 270 -6.67 -12.92 16.69
N ASP A 271 -6.70 -14.22 16.33
CA ASP A 271 -5.53 -15.01 15.92
C ASP A 271 -4.28 -14.77 16.80
N THR A 272 -4.45 -14.88 18.14
CA THR A 272 -3.42 -14.52 19.11
C THR A 272 -2.30 -15.54 19.24
N ARG A 273 -2.43 -16.72 18.60
CA ARG A 273 -1.44 -17.82 18.64
C ARG A 273 -0.84 -18.05 17.26
N GLY A 274 0.42 -18.49 17.25
CA GLY A 274 1.11 -18.94 16.03
C GLY A 274 1.58 -17.81 15.14
N LEU A 275 1.59 -18.05 13.82
CA LEU A 275 2.27 -17.24 12.81
C LEU A 275 1.34 -16.32 11.99
N VAL A 276 0.03 -16.38 12.23
CA VAL A 276 -0.95 -15.68 11.39
C VAL A 276 -0.92 -14.18 11.62
N ARG A 277 -0.77 -13.73 12.89
CA ARG A 277 -0.80 -12.31 13.26
C ARG A 277 0.32 -11.94 14.21
N GLN A 278 1.34 -11.30 13.67
CA GLN A 278 2.59 -10.98 14.36
C GLN A 278 2.94 -9.49 14.25
N HIS A 279 3.64 -8.95 15.26
CA HIS A 279 4.21 -7.59 15.23
C HIS A 279 5.37 -7.46 14.24
N GLN A 280 6.11 -8.54 14.05
CA GLN A 280 7.16 -8.65 13.04
C GLN A 280 6.98 -9.94 12.24
N PHE A 281 6.95 -9.82 10.91
CA PHE A 281 6.89 -10.95 10.00
C PHE A 281 7.64 -10.64 8.72
N ASN A 282 8.00 -11.67 7.97
CA ASN A 282 8.69 -11.52 6.69
C ASN A 282 7.71 -11.68 5.52
N LYS A 283 7.88 -10.84 4.51
CA LYS A 283 7.03 -10.83 3.32
C LYS A 283 7.86 -10.55 2.07
N VAL A 284 7.57 -11.28 1.02
CA VAL A 284 7.92 -10.87 -0.35
C VAL A 284 6.75 -10.07 -0.88
N GLU A 285 7.02 -8.89 -1.41
CA GLU A 285 6.02 -7.98 -1.97
C GLU A 285 6.26 -7.80 -3.45
N MET A 286 5.18 -7.60 -4.19
CA MET A 286 5.17 -7.24 -5.60
C MET A 286 4.51 -5.88 -5.76
N VAL A 287 5.14 -4.97 -6.50
CA VAL A 287 4.60 -3.64 -6.82
C VAL A 287 4.68 -3.44 -8.32
N LYS A 288 3.59 -2.93 -8.90
CA LYS A 288 3.56 -2.54 -10.32
C LYS A 288 3.21 -1.06 -10.45
N ILE A 289 3.89 -0.38 -11.37
CA ILE A 289 3.61 0.99 -11.79
C ILE A 289 3.27 0.92 -13.27
N VAL A 290 2.03 1.32 -13.62
CA VAL A 290 1.47 1.01 -14.94
C VAL A 290 0.72 2.21 -15.53
N ALA A 291 0.48 2.18 -16.83
CA ALA A 291 -0.44 3.09 -17.49
C ALA A 291 -1.89 2.79 -17.04
N PRO A 292 -2.77 3.81 -16.90
CA PRO A 292 -4.12 3.64 -16.38
C PRO A 292 -4.95 2.57 -17.10
N GLU A 293 -4.88 2.52 -18.41
CA GLU A 293 -5.63 1.59 -19.26
C GLU A 293 -5.28 0.12 -19.04
N GLU A 294 -4.07 -0.18 -18.55
CA GLU A 294 -3.60 -1.55 -18.33
C GLU A 294 -3.80 -2.04 -16.88
N SER A 295 -4.19 -1.15 -15.96
CA SER A 295 -4.08 -1.44 -14.53
C SER A 295 -4.94 -2.62 -14.06
N TYR A 296 -6.10 -2.86 -14.64
CA TYR A 296 -6.96 -4.00 -14.28
C TYR A 296 -6.46 -5.32 -14.88
N ASN A 297 -5.91 -5.29 -16.10
CA ASN A 297 -5.21 -6.45 -16.69
C ASN A 297 -3.96 -6.81 -15.86
N GLU A 298 -3.24 -5.81 -15.38
CA GLU A 298 -2.07 -6.01 -14.54
C GLU A 298 -2.43 -6.47 -13.12
N LEU A 299 -3.63 -6.14 -12.60
CA LEU A 299 -4.15 -6.69 -11.35
C LEU A 299 -4.40 -8.20 -11.46
N GLU A 300 -5.03 -8.65 -12.55
CA GLU A 300 -5.23 -10.08 -12.79
C GLU A 300 -3.88 -10.84 -12.89
N LYS A 301 -2.90 -10.28 -13.61
CA LYS A 301 -1.55 -10.85 -13.69
C LYS A 301 -0.88 -10.88 -12.30
N LEU A 302 -0.98 -9.81 -11.51
CA LEU A 302 -0.43 -9.72 -10.16
C LEU A 302 -1.02 -10.80 -9.25
N THR A 303 -2.34 -10.98 -9.30
CA THR A 303 -3.05 -12.00 -8.53
C THR A 303 -2.61 -13.40 -8.96
N ASN A 304 -2.55 -13.66 -10.28
CA ASN A 304 -2.07 -14.94 -10.80
C ASN A 304 -0.60 -15.23 -10.41
N ASN A 305 0.25 -14.20 -10.28
CA ASN A 305 1.63 -14.40 -9.80
C ASN A 305 1.67 -14.91 -8.35
N ALA A 306 0.75 -14.46 -7.49
CA ALA A 306 0.60 -15.00 -6.14
C ALA A 306 0.05 -16.43 -6.15
N GLU A 307 -0.95 -16.72 -7.00
CA GLU A 307 -1.54 -18.05 -7.14
C GLU A 307 -0.52 -19.11 -7.60
N ILE A 308 0.33 -18.78 -8.57
CA ILE A 308 1.37 -19.67 -9.09
C ILE A 308 2.28 -20.17 -7.96
N MET A 309 2.62 -19.36 -6.97
CA MET A 309 3.44 -19.77 -5.84
C MET A 309 2.76 -20.82 -4.98
N LEU A 310 1.45 -20.67 -4.72
CA LEU A 310 0.68 -21.68 -3.98
C LEU A 310 0.48 -22.96 -4.78
N GLN A 311 0.29 -22.85 -6.09
CA GLN A 311 0.20 -24.01 -6.99
C GLN A 311 1.51 -24.81 -6.99
N LEU A 312 2.66 -24.13 -7.09
CA LEU A 312 3.98 -24.78 -7.03
C LEU A 312 4.26 -25.42 -5.66
N LEU A 313 3.74 -24.83 -4.57
CA LEU A 313 3.77 -25.40 -3.24
C LEU A 313 2.72 -26.52 -3.03
N ASN A 314 1.82 -26.73 -4.00
CA ASN A 314 0.68 -27.64 -3.91
C ASN A 314 -0.18 -27.41 -2.66
N LEU A 315 -0.46 -26.15 -2.34
CA LEU A 315 -1.32 -25.72 -1.23
C LEU A 315 -2.69 -25.31 -1.78
N PRO A 316 -3.80 -25.87 -1.26
CA PRO A 316 -5.15 -25.49 -1.67
C PRO A 316 -5.45 -24.04 -1.29
N TYR A 317 -6.07 -23.29 -2.20
CA TYR A 317 -6.41 -21.89 -1.97
C TYR A 317 -7.72 -21.52 -2.68
N ARG A 318 -8.26 -20.36 -2.29
CA ARG A 318 -9.30 -19.65 -3.03
C ARG A 318 -8.90 -18.20 -3.26
N VAL A 319 -9.51 -17.57 -4.25
CA VAL A 319 -9.42 -16.13 -4.51
C VAL A 319 -10.78 -15.51 -4.24
N VAL A 320 -10.81 -14.45 -3.44
CA VAL A 320 -12.02 -13.70 -3.13
C VAL A 320 -11.90 -12.26 -3.61
N LYS A 321 -13.00 -11.72 -4.16
CA LYS A 321 -13.14 -10.31 -4.47
C LYS A 321 -13.66 -9.59 -3.22
N ILE A 322 -12.91 -8.60 -2.76
CA ILE A 322 -13.20 -7.91 -1.52
C ILE A 322 -14.37 -6.95 -1.68
N CYS A 323 -15.29 -6.97 -0.72
CA CYS A 323 -16.45 -6.09 -0.68
C CYS A 323 -16.12 -4.67 -0.23
N THR A 324 -17.06 -3.74 -0.40
CA THR A 324 -16.84 -2.31 -0.13
C THR A 324 -16.49 -2.01 1.33
N GLY A 325 -17.03 -2.72 2.30
CA GLY A 325 -16.77 -2.51 3.73
C GLY A 325 -15.41 -3.02 4.19
N ASP A 326 -14.87 -4.07 3.52
CA ASP A 326 -13.56 -4.66 3.81
C ASP A 326 -12.44 -4.13 2.90
N LEU A 327 -12.78 -3.25 1.95
CA LEU A 327 -11.82 -2.66 1.01
C LEU A 327 -10.86 -1.70 1.73
N GLY A 328 -9.57 -1.95 1.65
CA GLY A 328 -8.53 -1.13 2.27
C GLY A 328 -8.56 0.35 1.82
N PHE A 329 -8.00 1.23 2.63
CA PHE A 329 -8.08 2.69 2.47
C PHE A 329 -7.63 3.20 1.08
N THR A 330 -6.57 2.62 0.53
CA THR A 330 -5.95 3.07 -0.73
C THR A 330 -6.48 2.34 -1.96
N ALA A 331 -7.08 1.15 -1.78
CA ALA A 331 -7.52 0.32 -2.89
C ALA A 331 -8.84 0.82 -3.49
N SER A 332 -8.89 0.85 -4.82
CA SER A 332 -10.12 0.96 -5.61
C SER A 332 -10.74 -0.42 -5.87
N PHE A 333 -9.88 -1.43 -6.00
CA PHE A 333 -10.27 -2.82 -6.23
C PHE A 333 -9.23 -3.75 -5.59
N LYS A 334 -9.70 -4.87 -5.02
CA LYS A 334 -8.81 -5.77 -4.29
C LYS A 334 -9.28 -7.22 -4.42
N TYR A 335 -8.32 -8.13 -4.65
CA TYR A 335 -8.46 -9.56 -4.45
C TYR A 335 -7.64 -10.01 -3.25
N ASP A 336 -8.18 -10.93 -2.44
CA ASP A 336 -7.39 -11.69 -1.49
C ASP A 336 -7.25 -13.13 -1.97
N VAL A 337 -6.04 -13.67 -1.87
CA VAL A 337 -5.74 -15.08 -2.05
C VAL A 337 -5.65 -15.68 -0.67
N GLU A 338 -6.47 -16.69 -0.40
CA GLU A 338 -6.59 -17.30 0.91
C GLU A 338 -6.21 -18.79 0.82
N VAL A 339 -5.27 -19.22 1.67
CA VAL A 339 -4.80 -20.60 1.73
C VAL A 339 -5.62 -21.42 2.73
N TRP A 340 -5.86 -22.69 2.44
CA TRP A 340 -6.54 -23.60 3.34
C TRP A 340 -5.70 -23.90 4.59
N MET A 341 -6.30 -23.74 5.76
CA MET A 341 -5.70 -24.02 7.07
C MET A 341 -6.50 -25.09 7.81
N PRO A 342 -6.03 -26.34 7.84
CA PRO A 342 -6.75 -27.46 8.45
C PRO A 342 -7.16 -27.22 9.90
N SER A 343 -6.30 -26.64 10.75
CA SER A 343 -6.61 -26.39 12.17
C SER A 343 -7.73 -25.37 12.38
N TYR A 344 -7.90 -24.43 11.46
CA TYR A 344 -8.97 -23.45 11.47
C TYR A 344 -10.23 -23.94 10.73
N ASN A 345 -10.12 -25.04 9.96
CA ASN A 345 -11.15 -25.54 9.04
C ASN A 345 -11.73 -24.40 8.16
N ARG A 346 -10.85 -23.50 7.69
CA ARG A 346 -11.20 -22.38 6.83
C ARG A 346 -10.00 -21.93 5.98
N TYR A 347 -10.29 -21.10 4.98
CA TYR A 347 -9.28 -20.36 4.26
C TYR A 347 -8.82 -19.15 5.07
N VAL A 348 -7.53 -18.81 4.98
CA VAL A 348 -6.89 -17.68 5.66
C VAL A 348 -6.11 -16.87 4.63
N GLU A 349 -6.29 -15.56 4.63
CA GLU A 349 -5.57 -14.63 3.73
C GLU A 349 -4.06 -14.84 3.82
N ILE A 350 -3.41 -15.04 2.67
CA ILE A 350 -1.96 -15.17 2.52
C ILE A 350 -1.38 -14.11 1.58
N SER A 351 -2.20 -13.57 0.68
CA SER A 351 -1.86 -12.45 -0.19
C SER A 351 -3.06 -11.56 -0.39
N SER A 352 -2.81 -10.25 -0.44
CA SER A 352 -3.77 -9.23 -0.80
C SER A 352 -3.24 -8.48 -2.02
N CYS A 353 -3.99 -8.49 -3.12
CA CYS A 353 -3.63 -7.90 -4.40
C CYS A 353 -4.54 -6.70 -4.69
N SER A 354 -3.99 -5.49 -4.68
CA SER A 354 -4.74 -4.25 -4.76
C SER A 354 -4.39 -3.43 -6.00
N ASN A 355 -5.40 -2.84 -6.62
CA ASN A 355 -5.25 -1.73 -7.57
C ASN A 355 -5.65 -0.44 -6.87
N CYS A 356 -4.69 0.47 -6.72
CA CYS A 356 -4.90 1.77 -6.09
C CYS A 356 -5.27 2.87 -7.10
N GLU A 357 -5.36 2.54 -8.38
CA GLU A 357 -5.49 3.51 -9.45
C GLU A 357 -4.44 4.65 -9.30
N ASP A 358 -4.84 5.90 -9.50
CA ASP A 358 -3.96 7.06 -9.37
C ASP A 358 -3.83 7.60 -7.93
N PHE A 359 -4.47 6.96 -6.96
CA PHE A 359 -4.56 7.45 -5.58
C PHE A 359 -3.20 7.65 -4.90
N GLN A 360 -2.32 6.66 -4.99
CA GLN A 360 -0.96 6.74 -4.44
C GLN A 360 -0.07 7.60 -5.33
N ALA A 361 -0.19 7.49 -6.65
CA ALA A 361 0.56 8.30 -7.59
C ALA A 361 0.34 9.81 -7.38
N ARG A 362 -0.89 10.24 -7.05
CA ARG A 362 -1.20 11.64 -6.70
C ARG A 362 -0.54 12.07 -5.39
N ARG A 363 -0.41 11.18 -4.41
CA ARG A 363 0.24 11.46 -3.13
C ARG A 363 1.76 11.53 -3.26
N ALA A 364 2.34 10.58 -4.02
CA ALA A 364 3.78 10.47 -4.22
C ALA A 364 4.30 11.31 -5.40
N GLY A 365 3.43 11.96 -6.18
CA GLY A 365 3.83 12.78 -7.32
C GLY A 365 4.35 11.99 -8.53
N ILE A 366 3.93 10.72 -8.70
CA ILE A 366 4.44 9.84 -9.76
C ILE A 366 3.61 10.03 -11.03
N ARG A 367 4.23 10.53 -12.08
CA ARG A 367 3.58 10.84 -13.35
C ARG A 367 4.34 10.21 -14.51
N PHE A 368 3.73 10.19 -15.68
CA PHE A 368 4.38 9.81 -16.92
C PHE A 368 3.95 10.69 -18.09
N LYS A 369 4.71 10.67 -19.16
CA LYS A 369 4.36 11.30 -20.43
C LYS A 369 4.33 10.26 -21.53
N ARG A 370 3.30 10.32 -22.39
CA ARG A 370 3.18 9.43 -23.56
C ARG A 370 4.21 9.75 -24.65
N ASP A 371 4.51 11.04 -24.77
CA ASP A 371 5.55 11.59 -25.65
C ASP A 371 6.09 12.92 -25.08
N LYS A 372 7.01 13.56 -25.78
CA LYS A 372 7.66 14.82 -25.35
C LYS A 372 6.68 15.99 -25.20
N ASP A 373 5.65 16.03 -26.02
CA ASP A 373 4.72 17.14 -26.14
C ASP A 373 3.42 16.91 -25.34
N SER A 374 3.17 15.68 -24.91
CA SER A 374 1.99 15.33 -24.12
C SER A 374 2.04 15.92 -22.71
N LYS A 375 0.84 16.17 -22.14
CA LYS A 375 0.71 16.51 -20.73
C LYS A 375 1.09 15.29 -19.88
N ALA A 376 1.66 15.57 -18.71
CA ALA A 376 1.95 14.52 -17.74
C ALA A 376 0.65 13.99 -17.12
N GLU A 377 0.51 12.66 -17.12
CA GLU A 377 -0.59 11.90 -16.52
C GLU A 377 -0.08 11.20 -15.25
N TYR A 378 -0.98 10.86 -14.31
CA TYR A 378 -0.63 10.02 -13.18
C TYR A 378 -0.61 8.56 -13.60
N VAL A 379 0.37 7.81 -13.10
CA VAL A 379 0.39 6.35 -13.24
C VAL A 379 -0.66 5.72 -12.33
N HIS A 380 -1.01 4.45 -12.57
CA HIS A 380 -1.68 3.61 -11.59
C HIS A 380 -0.65 2.75 -10.85
N THR A 381 -0.89 2.52 -9.56
CA THR A 381 -0.04 1.67 -8.71
C THR A 381 -0.83 0.45 -8.25
N LEU A 382 -0.15 -0.69 -8.27
CA LEU A 382 -0.68 -1.95 -7.79
C LEU A 382 0.33 -2.57 -6.82
N ASN A 383 -0.17 -3.27 -5.82
CA ASN A 383 0.66 -4.03 -4.90
C ASN A 383 0.03 -5.38 -4.57
N GLY A 384 0.85 -6.35 -4.20
CA GLY A 384 0.38 -7.64 -3.72
C GLY A 384 1.48 -8.44 -3.06
N SER A 385 1.11 -9.24 -2.05
CA SER A 385 2.07 -10.11 -1.41
C SER A 385 2.41 -11.29 -2.31
N GLY A 386 3.66 -11.54 -2.46
CA GLY A 386 4.14 -12.68 -3.23
C GLY A 386 5.15 -13.57 -2.48
N LEU A 387 4.88 -14.09 -1.26
CA LEU A 387 3.73 -14.13 -0.33
C LEU A 387 4.15 -13.71 1.09
N ALA A 388 3.20 -13.80 2.06
CA ALA A 388 3.51 -13.68 3.50
C ALA A 388 4.19 -14.97 3.99
N ILE A 389 5.48 -14.88 4.33
CA ILE A 389 6.32 -16.08 4.59
C ILE A 389 5.85 -16.84 5.84
N GLY A 390 5.56 -16.14 6.94
CA GLY A 390 5.08 -16.78 8.17
C GLY A 390 3.77 -17.55 7.97
N ARG A 391 2.81 -17.01 7.21
CA ARG A 391 1.55 -17.70 6.86
C ARG A 391 1.82 -18.90 5.95
N SER A 392 2.81 -18.80 5.06
CA SER A 392 3.23 -19.93 4.20
C SER A 392 3.86 -21.05 5.04
N VAL A 393 4.70 -20.71 6.03
CA VAL A 393 5.22 -21.71 6.99
C VAL A 393 4.08 -22.39 7.73
N ALA A 394 3.12 -21.62 8.26
CA ALA A 394 1.96 -22.19 8.94
C ALA A 394 1.17 -23.13 8.05
N ALA A 395 0.88 -22.72 6.80
CA ALA A 395 0.15 -23.54 5.84
C ALA A 395 0.89 -24.83 5.49
N ILE A 396 2.23 -24.78 5.32
CA ILE A 396 3.03 -25.97 5.05
C ILE A 396 3.01 -26.93 6.27
N LEU A 397 3.25 -26.40 7.46
CA LEU A 397 3.23 -27.24 8.68
C LEU A 397 1.89 -27.96 8.83
N GLU A 398 0.77 -27.28 8.58
CA GLU A 398 -0.55 -27.88 8.75
C GLU A 398 -0.96 -28.82 7.60
N ASN A 399 -0.70 -28.43 6.33
CA ASN A 399 -1.14 -29.25 5.18
C ASN A 399 -0.23 -30.44 4.91
N TYR A 400 1.02 -30.43 5.37
CA TYR A 400 2.01 -31.46 5.10
C TYR A 400 2.40 -32.28 6.34
N GLN A 401 1.69 -32.13 7.46
CA GLN A 401 1.90 -32.89 8.68
C GLN A 401 1.60 -34.40 8.46
N GLN A 402 2.33 -35.26 9.17
CA GLN A 402 2.15 -36.69 9.16
C GLN A 402 1.73 -37.19 10.55
N GLU A 403 1.17 -38.39 10.60
CA GLU A 403 0.72 -39.02 11.85
C GLU A 403 1.85 -39.19 12.87
N ASP A 404 3.10 -39.40 12.41
CA ASP A 404 4.29 -39.51 13.27
C ASP A 404 4.81 -38.15 13.80
N GLY A 405 4.11 -37.05 13.53
CA GLY A 405 4.48 -35.70 13.93
C GLY A 405 5.50 -35.00 13.00
N SER A 406 6.00 -35.70 11.99
CA SER A 406 6.91 -35.10 11.00
C SER A 406 6.12 -34.25 9.97
N VAL A 407 6.85 -33.44 9.21
CA VAL A 407 6.28 -32.61 8.13
C VAL A 407 7.03 -32.87 6.84
N VAL A 408 6.32 -33.29 5.80
CA VAL A 408 6.90 -33.46 4.46
C VAL A 408 7.19 -32.08 3.85
N VAL A 409 8.39 -31.92 3.30
CA VAL A 409 8.77 -30.67 2.60
C VAL A 409 8.19 -30.69 1.20
N PRO A 410 7.44 -29.63 0.78
CA PRO A 410 7.00 -29.46 -0.60
C PRO A 410 8.14 -29.67 -1.59
N GLU A 411 7.88 -30.39 -2.68
CA GLU A 411 8.93 -30.80 -3.61
C GLU A 411 9.78 -29.64 -4.12
N VAL A 412 9.13 -28.53 -4.47
CA VAL A 412 9.79 -27.32 -4.98
C VAL A 412 10.75 -26.67 -3.97
N LEU A 413 10.56 -26.93 -2.66
CA LEU A 413 11.42 -26.38 -1.61
C LEU A 413 12.60 -27.30 -1.24
N ARG A 414 12.60 -28.57 -1.66
CA ARG A 414 13.66 -29.53 -1.30
C ARG A 414 15.07 -29.06 -1.71
N PRO A 415 15.27 -28.45 -2.87
CA PRO A 415 16.61 -27.92 -3.24
C PRO A 415 17.12 -26.85 -2.27
N TYR A 416 16.22 -26.01 -1.72
CA TYR A 416 16.56 -24.97 -0.75
C TYR A 416 16.72 -25.55 0.66
N MET A 417 15.91 -26.54 1.02
CA MET A 417 15.89 -27.17 2.33
C MET A 417 17.03 -28.20 2.52
N GLY A 418 17.42 -28.92 1.47
CA GLY A 418 18.38 -30.01 1.52
C GLY A 418 17.89 -31.23 2.28
N VAL A 419 16.62 -31.26 2.67
CA VAL A 419 15.92 -32.40 3.29
C VAL A 419 14.52 -32.52 2.70
N SER A 420 13.93 -33.71 2.72
CA SER A 420 12.58 -33.97 2.23
C SER A 420 11.53 -34.01 3.35
N VAL A 421 11.96 -34.10 4.62
CA VAL A 421 11.11 -34.21 5.81
C VAL A 421 11.74 -33.40 6.94
N ILE A 422 10.92 -32.71 7.72
CA ILE A 422 11.26 -32.06 8.98
C ILE A 422 10.84 -33.01 10.12
N LYS A 423 11.79 -33.35 10.95
CA LYS A 423 11.60 -34.25 12.11
C LYS A 423 12.19 -33.66 13.36
#